data_c1f49d79e725ecf069473b3f97b5166f
#
_entry.id   c1f49d79e725ecf069473b3f97b5166f
#
_cell.length_a   1.000
_cell.length_b   1.000
_cell.length_c   1.000
_cell.angle_alpha   90.00
_cell.angle_beta   90.00
_cell.angle_gamma   90.00
#
_symmetry.space_group_name_H-M   'P 1'
#
loop_
_entity.id
_entity.type
_entity.pdbx_description
1 polymer ?
#
loop_
_entity_poly.entity_id
_entity_poly.type
_entity_poly.pdbx_seq_one_letter_code
_entity_poly.pdbx_strand_id
1 'polypeptide(L)'
;MHEAGLARDLIRRAEDLAKAEGARRVTAVTVRIGGLASVTGEHLREHFVEEAKGTMAEGAVVEVVAGPDGDEALTDPHAMDLLLVGLEVEEGP
;
A
#
# COMPACT_ATOMS: atom_id res chain seq x y z
N MET A 1 10.33 8.70 -9.22
CA MET A 1 9.08 7.96 -9.41
C MET A 1 7.94 8.73 -8.75
N HIS A 2 6.80 8.82 -9.43
CA HIS A 2 5.66 9.56 -8.92
C HIS A 2 4.85 8.74 -7.93
N GLU A 3 4.30 9.37 -6.91
CA GLU A 3 3.49 8.72 -5.89
C GLU A 3 2.27 8.02 -6.48
N ALA A 4 1.68 8.60 -7.55
CA ALA A 4 0.55 7.96 -8.23
C ALA A 4 0.93 6.60 -8.82
N GLY A 5 2.14 6.49 -9.38
CA GLY A 5 2.65 5.23 -9.89
C GLY A 5 2.87 4.20 -8.78
N LEU A 6 3.38 4.65 -7.64
CA LEU A 6 3.57 3.78 -6.48
C LEU A 6 2.22 3.28 -5.95
N ALA A 7 1.23 4.17 -5.89
CA ALA A 7 -0.11 3.79 -5.45
C ALA A 7 -0.74 2.75 -6.40
N ARG A 8 -0.60 2.94 -7.71
CA ARG A 8 -1.11 1.98 -8.70
C ARG A 8 -0.47 0.61 -8.54
N ASP A 9 0.84 0.57 -8.29
CA ASP A 9 1.54 -0.70 -8.10
C ASP A 9 1.06 -1.42 -6.86
N LEU A 10 0.83 -0.69 -5.77
CA LEU A 10 0.29 -1.25 -4.55
C LEU A 10 -1.12 -1.81 -4.77
N ILE A 11 -1.96 -1.07 -5.47
CA ILE A 11 -3.33 -1.49 -5.79
C ILE A 11 -3.32 -2.76 -6.63
N ARG A 12 -2.48 -2.79 -7.66
CA ARG A 12 -2.38 -3.97 -8.53
C ARG A 12 -1.95 -5.20 -7.75
N ARG A 13 -0.98 -5.04 -6.86
CA ARG A 13 -0.51 -6.14 -6.01
C ARG A 13 -1.61 -6.61 -5.06
N ALA A 14 -2.35 -5.67 -4.47
CA ALA A 14 -3.47 -5.98 -3.60
C ALA A 14 -4.56 -6.73 -4.37
N GLU A 15 -4.88 -6.30 -5.59
CA GLU A 15 -5.87 -6.96 -6.43
C GLU A 15 -5.45 -8.39 -6.78
N ASP A 16 -4.19 -8.58 -7.13
CA ASP A 16 -3.69 -9.91 -7.47
C ASP A 16 -3.80 -10.86 -6.29
N LEU A 17 -3.46 -10.40 -5.10
CA LEU A 17 -3.59 -11.19 -3.88
C LEU A 17 -5.04 -11.49 -3.56
N ALA A 18 -5.92 -10.49 -3.70
CA ALA A 18 -7.35 -10.65 -3.43
C ALA A 18 -7.97 -11.66 -4.39
N LYS A 19 -7.62 -11.59 -5.67
CA LYS A 19 -8.12 -12.53 -6.68
C LYS A 19 -7.66 -13.94 -6.38
N ALA A 20 -6.42 -14.11 -5.95
CA ALA A 20 -5.88 -15.42 -5.58
C ALA A 20 -6.65 -16.03 -4.40
N GLU A 21 -7.20 -15.21 -3.53
CA GLU A 21 -8.01 -15.66 -2.38
C GLU A 21 -9.49 -15.81 -2.72
N GLY A 22 -9.89 -15.52 -3.95
CA GLY A 22 -11.30 -15.57 -4.33
C GLY A 22 -12.13 -14.43 -3.75
N ALA A 23 -11.48 -13.35 -3.36
CA ALA A 23 -12.15 -12.20 -2.77
C ALA A 23 -12.84 -11.34 -3.83
N ARG A 24 -13.88 -10.63 -3.43
CA ARG A 24 -14.59 -9.70 -4.31
C ARG A 24 -14.11 -8.26 -4.16
N ARG A 25 -13.54 -7.91 -3.02
CA ARG A 25 -13.09 -6.54 -2.74
C ARG A 25 -11.90 -6.54 -1.79
N VAL A 26 -11.09 -5.50 -1.91
CA VAL A 26 -10.07 -5.16 -0.93
C VAL A 26 -10.66 -4.09 -0.02
N THR A 27 -10.72 -4.35 1.28
CA THR A 27 -11.32 -3.42 2.23
C THR A 27 -10.29 -2.61 3.02
N ALA A 28 -9.08 -3.13 3.15
CA ALA A 28 -8.00 -2.40 3.79
C ALA A 28 -6.65 -2.91 3.29
N VAL A 29 -5.69 -2.01 3.27
CA VAL A 29 -4.30 -2.36 2.98
C VAL A 29 -3.42 -1.76 4.07
N THR A 30 -2.35 -2.44 4.42
CA THR A 30 -1.34 -1.91 5.32
C THR A 30 -0.04 -1.79 4.56
N VAL A 31 0.52 -0.59 4.54
CA VAL A 31 1.72 -0.28 3.79
C VAL A 31 2.82 0.16 4.76
N ARG A 32 3.98 -0.47 4.66
CA ARG A 32 5.16 -0.04 5.41
C ARG A 32 5.93 0.92 4.53
N ILE A 33 6.19 2.10 5.06
CA ILE A 33 7.00 3.11 4.36
C ILE A 33 8.37 3.14 5.01
N GLY A 34 9.41 2.90 4.23
CA GLY A 34 10.79 2.92 4.73
C GLY A 34 11.17 4.31 5.23
N GLY A 35 12.06 4.36 6.23
CA GLY A 35 12.44 5.61 6.88
C GLY A 35 13.13 6.63 5.96
N LEU A 36 13.68 6.18 4.83
CA LEU A 36 14.34 7.03 3.85
C LEU A 36 13.53 7.20 2.57
N ALA A 37 12.30 6.68 2.53
CA ALA A 37 11.43 6.84 1.36
C ALA A 37 11.02 8.30 1.23
N SER A 38 10.87 8.76 0.00
CA SER A 38 10.56 10.15 -0.30
C SER A 38 9.07 10.48 -0.28
N VAL A 39 8.22 9.52 0.05
CA VAL A 39 6.76 9.71 0.10
C VAL A 39 6.28 9.67 1.55
N THR A 40 5.32 10.53 1.88
CA THR A 40 4.70 10.52 3.21
C THR A 40 3.44 9.65 3.18
N GLY A 41 3.03 9.17 4.36
CA GLY A 41 1.80 8.40 4.47
C GLY A 41 0.58 9.16 4.00
N GLU A 42 0.54 10.46 4.27
CA GLU A 42 -0.56 11.33 3.87
C GLU A 42 -0.68 11.42 2.34
N HIS A 43 0.44 11.69 1.67
CA HIS A 43 0.46 11.75 0.20
C HIS A 43 0.11 10.39 -0.42
N LEU A 44 0.62 9.32 0.16
CA LEU A 44 0.31 7.99 -0.32
C LEU A 44 -1.20 7.72 -0.25
N ARG A 45 -1.84 8.07 0.88
CA ARG A 45 -3.28 7.90 1.04
C ARG A 45 -4.07 8.68 -0.01
N GLU A 46 -3.67 9.93 -0.26
CA GLU A 46 -4.34 10.76 -1.26
C GLU A 46 -4.28 10.13 -2.65
N HIS A 47 -3.10 9.71 -3.06
CA HIS A 47 -2.94 9.06 -4.37
C HIS A 47 -3.63 7.70 -4.43
N PHE A 48 -3.59 6.95 -3.33
CA PHE A 48 -4.24 5.65 -3.28
C PHE A 48 -5.76 5.79 -3.48
N VAL A 49 -6.38 6.74 -2.79
CA VAL A 49 -7.83 6.97 -2.92
C VAL A 49 -8.20 7.29 -4.37
N GLU A 50 -7.44 8.16 -5.02
CA GLU A 50 -7.69 8.53 -6.41
C GLU A 50 -7.49 7.36 -7.37
N GLU A 51 -6.36 6.66 -7.23
CA GLU A 51 -6.01 5.57 -8.13
C GLU A 51 -6.85 4.31 -7.91
N ALA A 52 -7.45 4.18 -6.73
CA ALA A 52 -8.29 3.01 -6.41
C ALA A 52 -9.70 3.10 -7.00
N LYS A 53 -10.11 4.25 -7.47
CA LYS A 53 -11.46 4.43 -8.05
C LYS A 53 -11.65 3.49 -9.24
N GLY A 54 -12.75 2.73 -9.22
CA GLY A 54 -13.05 1.76 -10.26
C GLY A 54 -12.31 0.44 -10.14
N THR A 55 -11.54 0.25 -9.08
CA THR A 55 -10.81 -1.00 -8.85
C THR A 55 -11.43 -1.77 -7.68
N MET A 56 -10.93 -2.99 -7.44
CA MET A 56 -11.33 -3.79 -6.28
C MET A 56 -11.00 -3.11 -4.95
N ALA A 57 -10.10 -2.15 -4.96
CA ALA A 57 -9.63 -1.45 -3.76
C ALA A 57 -10.31 -0.11 -3.54
N GLU A 58 -11.35 0.21 -4.33
CA GLU A 58 -12.07 1.46 -4.14
C GLU A 58 -12.66 1.52 -2.73
N GLY A 59 -12.40 2.62 -2.03
CA GLY A 59 -12.88 2.79 -0.66
C GLY A 59 -12.08 2.07 0.40
N ALA A 60 -11.00 1.37 0.02
CA ALA A 60 -10.18 0.66 1.00
C ALA A 60 -9.50 1.62 1.97
N VAL A 61 -9.42 1.20 3.23
CA VAL A 61 -8.68 1.93 4.26
C VAL A 61 -7.18 1.68 4.05
N VAL A 62 -6.40 2.74 4.09
CA VAL A 62 -4.94 2.63 3.99
C VAL A 62 -4.32 2.89 5.36
N GLU A 63 -3.73 1.84 5.92
CA GLU A 63 -2.98 1.96 7.16
C GLU A 63 -1.50 2.05 6.83
N VAL A 64 -0.80 2.95 7.49
CA VAL A 64 0.62 3.17 7.23
C VAL A 64 1.42 2.80 8.47
N VAL A 65 2.46 1.98 8.25
CA VAL A 65 3.42 1.61 9.28
C VAL A 65 4.76 2.20 8.88
N ALA A 66 5.39 2.93 9.80
CA ALA A 66 6.70 3.50 9.54
C ALA A 66 7.79 2.46 9.77
N GLY A 67 8.74 2.37 8.84
CA GLY A 67 9.95 1.61 9.05
C GLY A 67 10.91 2.35 10.00
N PRO A 68 12.04 1.72 10.37
CA PRO A 68 13.03 2.37 11.22
C PRO A 68 13.52 3.68 10.61
N ASP A 69 13.79 4.67 11.44
CA ASP A 69 14.32 5.97 11.01
C ASP A 69 15.70 6.21 11.62
N GLY A 70 16.25 7.37 11.35
CA GLY A 70 17.57 7.74 11.86
C GLY A 70 18.64 6.75 11.43
N ASP A 71 19.54 6.44 12.36
CA ASP A 71 20.66 5.52 12.07
C ASP A 71 20.18 4.12 11.73
N GLU A 72 19.09 3.68 12.31
CA GLU A 72 18.54 2.35 12.03
C GLU A 72 18.06 2.21 10.59
N ALA A 73 17.63 3.31 9.98
CA ALA A 73 17.23 3.28 8.58
C ALA A 73 18.39 2.95 7.66
N LEU A 74 19.62 3.27 8.06
CA LEU A 74 20.80 3.01 7.24
C LEU A 74 21.11 1.53 7.09
N THR A 75 20.60 0.70 8.00
CA THR A 75 20.80 -0.75 7.95
C THR A 75 19.54 -1.51 7.54
N ASP A 76 18.44 -0.79 7.30
CA ASP A 76 17.20 -1.41 6.84
C ASP A 76 17.27 -1.62 5.32
N PRO A 77 17.23 -2.89 4.85
CA PRO A 77 17.31 -3.16 3.40
C PRO A 77 16.13 -2.58 2.61
N HIS A 78 15.05 -2.21 3.29
CA HIS A 78 13.86 -1.64 2.66
C HIS A 78 13.62 -0.18 3.08
N ALA A 79 14.70 0.53 3.45
CA ALA A 79 14.59 1.90 3.95
C ALA A 79 13.97 2.87 2.94
N MET A 80 14.11 2.60 1.65
CA MET A 80 13.57 3.46 0.60
C MET A 80 12.30 2.91 -0.05
N ASP A 81 11.80 1.78 0.46
CA ASP A 81 10.70 1.06 -0.19
C ASP A 81 9.37 1.31 0.45
N LEU A 82 8.32 1.13 -0.36
CA LEU A 82 6.94 1.01 0.09
C LEU A 82 6.56 -0.45 -0.06
N LEU A 83 6.18 -1.09 1.04
CA LEU A 83 5.86 -2.52 1.02
C LEU A 83 4.43 -2.75 1.46
N LEU A 84 3.69 -3.54 0.68
CA LEU A 84 2.37 -4.01 1.09
C LEU A 84 2.60 -5.13 2.09
N VAL A 85 2.28 -4.90 3.37
CA VAL A 85 2.55 -5.85 4.44
C VAL A 85 1.28 -6.44 5.05
N GLY A 86 0.12 -5.92 4.67
CA GLY A 86 -1.15 -6.44 5.16
C GLY A 86 -2.28 -6.16 4.20
N LEU A 87 -3.29 -7.01 4.24
CA LEU A 87 -4.42 -6.93 3.34
C LEU A 87 -5.65 -7.47 4.05
N GLU A 88 -6.76 -6.73 3.97
CA GLU A 88 -8.04 -7.24 4.38
C GLU A 88 -8.97 -7.25 3.18
N VAL A 89 -9.72 -8.32 3.04
CA VAL A 89 -10.58 -8.51 1.87
C VAL A 89 -11.98 -8.89 2.32
N GLU A 90 -12.95 -8.64 1.42
CA GLU A 90 -14.31 -9.12 1.55
C GLU A 90 -14.41 -10.33 0.63
N GLU A 91 -14.81 -11.46 1.19
CA GLU A 91 -14.88 -12.70 0.43
C GLU A 91 -15.97 -12.66 -0.62
N GLY A 92 -15.74 -13.38 -1.72
CA GLY A 92 -16.70 -13.53 -2.78
C GLY A 92 -17.84 -14.48 -2.41
N PRO A 93 -18.85 -14.58 -3.24
CA PRO A 93 -19.97 -15.49 -3.03
C PRO A 93 -19.54 -16.94 -3.08
#